data_6d0a654d7d7130e78b0a6cbe290ca4ee
#
_entry.id   6d0a654d7d7130e78b0a6cbe290ca4ee
#
_cell.length_a   1.000
_cell.length_b   1.000
_cell.length_c   1.000
_cell.angle_alpha   90.00
_cell.angle_beta   90.00
_cell.angle_gamma   90.00
#
_symmetry.space_group_name_H-M   'P 1'
#
loop_
_entity.id
_entity.type
_entity.pdbx_description
1 polymer ?
#
loop_
_entity_poly.entity_id
_entity_poly.type
_entity_poly.pdbx_seq_one_letter_code
_entity_poly.pdbx_strand_id
1 'polypeptide(L)'
;MRGGLTDGAPRVPARDVVLLQRSPEPIGARLRPTSGWVHRAELAALGVERVSGVTYDRLSADGLHITVPGDDPDDRVSRVGEVTDVVVCAGQEPVAGLAGDLLAAGYPAEAVRTVGGAEDARELDAYRAMDAAVRAVSG
;
A
#
# COMPACT_ATOMS: atom_id res chain seq x y z
N MET A 1 -10.63 -14.54 -28.58
CA MET A 1 -9.71 -14.85 -27.47
C MET A 1 -9.36 -13.54 -26.77
N ARG A 2 -9.73 -13.37 -25.51
CA ARG A 2 -9.32 -12.22 -24.70
C ARG A 2 -7.97 -12.55 -24.08
N GLY A 3 -6.93 -11.97 -24.65
CA GLY A 3 -5.55 -11.84 -24.17
C GLY A 3 -5.08 -12.75 -23.04
N GLY A 4 -4.87 -14.04 -23.26
CA GLY A 4 -4.05 -14.87 -22.38
C GLY A 4 -4.66 -15.37 -21.07
N LEU A 5 -5.91 -15.04 -20.75
CA LEU A 5 -6.62 -15.67 -19.64
C LEU A 5 -7.29 -16.97 -20.15
N THR A 6 -6.86 -18.08 -19.60
CA THR A 6 -7.60 -19.36 -19.73
C THR A 6 -8.60 -19.44 -18.58
N ASP A 7 -9.74 -20.07 -18.82
CA ASP A 7 -10.67 -20.47 -17.75
C ASP A 7 -9.95 -21.52 -16.92
N GLY A 8 -9.23 -21.07 -15.88
CA GLY A 8 -8.56 -21.93 -14.93
C GLY A 8 -9.58 -22.72 -14.10
N ALA A 9 -9.20 -23.90 -13.60
CA ALA A 9 -10.01 -24.61 -12.64
C ALA A 9 -10.31 -23.70 -11.43
N PRO A 10 -11.53 -23.72 -10.87
CA PRO A 10 -11.87 -22.94 -9.69
C PRO A 10 -10.86 -23.21 -8.58
N ARG A 11 -10.16 -22.18 -8.13
CA ARG A 11 -9.29 -22.28 -6.96
C ARG A 11 -10.17 -22.09 -5.73
N VAL A 12 -10.22 -23.10 -4.87
CA VAL A 12 -10.81 -22.94 -3.55
C VAL A 12 -9.78 -22.26 -2.67
N PRO A 13 -10.02 -21.02 -2.22
CA PRO A 13 -9.08 -20.32 -1.35
C PRO A 13 -8.99 -21.06 -0.01
N ALA A 14 -7.78 -21.19 0.53
CA ALA A 14 -7.56 -21.80 1.84
C ALA A 14 -7.94 -20.85 3.00
N ARG A 15 -8.20 -19.59 2.71
CA ARG A 15 -8.55 -18.53 3.66
C ARG A 15 -9.51 -17.54 3.03
N ASP A 16 -10.38 -16.97 3.84
CA ASP A 16 -11.16 -15.80 3.47
C ASP A 16 -10.28 -14.57 3.65
N VAL A 17 -10.17 -13.76 2.60
CA VAL A 17 -9.29 -12.59 2.58
C VAL A 17 -10.08 -11.35 2.27
N VAL A 18 -9.94 -10.33 3.11
CA VAL A 18 -10.47 -8.99 2.87
C VAL A 18 -9.33 -8.02 2.66
N LEU A 19 -9.29 -7.35 1.53
CA LEU A 19 -8.32 -6.32 1.22
C LEU A 19 -8.93 -4.94 1.48
N LEU A 20 -8.35 -4.21 2.42
CA LEU A 20 -8.82 -2.92 2.87
C LEU A 20 -7.91 -1.80 2.37
N GLN A 21 -8.47 -0.66 1.96
CA GLN A 21 -7.73 0.49 1.48
C GLN A 21 -8.33 1.80 2.00
N ARG A 22 -7.50 2.72 2.49
CA ARG A 22 -7.94 4.06 2.93
C ARG A 22 -8.37 4.96 1.78
N SER A 23 -7.68 4.88 0.64
CA SER A 23 -8.07 5.64 -0.55
C SER A 23 -9.47 5.24 -1.02
N PRO A 24 -10.33 6.20 -1.41
CA PRO A 24 -11.67 5.90 -1.93
C PRO A 24 -11.65 5.32 -3.35
N GLU A 25 -10.52 5.38 -4.04
CA GLU A 25 -10.38 4.82 -5.39
C GLU A 25 -10.52 3.28 -5.37
N PRO A 26 -10.95 2.68 -6.47
CA PRO A 26 -10.97 1.21 -6.56
C PRO A 26 -9.59 0.61 -6.29
N ILE A 27 -9.55 -0.47 -5.51
CA ILE A 27 -8.30 -1.18 -5.20
C ILE A 27 -7.59 -1.60 -6.47
N GLY A 28 -6.30 -1.25 -6.57
CA GLY A 28 -5.47 -1.50 -7.75
C GLY A 28 -5.66 -0.50 -8.89
N ALA A 29 -6.35 0.63 -8.68
CA ALA A 29 -6.50 1.67 -9.70
C ALA A 29 -5.16 2.28 -10.14
N ARG A 30 -4.21 2.39 -9.21
CA ARG A 30 -2.87 2.95 -9.45
C ARG A 30 -1.86 1.94 -10.00
N LEU A 31 -2.23 0.68 -10.14
CA LEU A 31 -1.35 -0.31 -10.76
C LEU A 31 -1.15 0.00 -12.26
N ARG A 32 0.06 -0.26 -12.74
CA ARG A 32 0.41 -0.02 -14.15
C ARG A 32 -0.55 -0.78 -15.08
N PRO A 33 -0.95 -0.20 -16.23
CA PRO A 33 -1.91 -0.80 -17.17
C PRO A 33 -1.50 -2.20 -17.63
N THR A 34 -0.21 -2.48 -17.68
CA THR A 34 0.35 -3.75 -18.19
C THR A 34 0.09 -4.95 -17.27
N SER A 35 0.04 -4.76 -15.95
CA SER A 35 -0.10 -5.85 -14.97
C SER A 35 -1.31 -5.70 -14.05
N GLY A 36 -1.81 -4.48 -13.85
CA GLY A 36 -2.88 -4.21 -12.89
C GLY A 36 -4.17 -4.97 -13.14
N TRP A 37 -4.52 -5.18 -14.40
CA TRP A 37 -5.70 -5.96 -14.77
C TRP A 37 -5.58 -7.44 -14.43
N VAL A 38 -4.36 -8.02 -14.54
CA VAL A 38 -4.07 -9.43 -14.16
C VAL A 38 -4.30 -9.61 -12.66
N HIS A 39 -3.70 -8.75 -11.85
CA HIS A 39 -3.85 -8.82 -10.39
C HIS A 39 -5.31 -8.66 -9.94
N ARG A 40 -6.04 -7.72 -10.56
CA ARG A 40 -7.48 -7.57 -10.25
C ARG A 40 -8.30 -8.79 -10.63
N ALA A 41 -7.99 -9.41 -11.76
CA ALA A 41 -8.65 -10.64 -12.20
C ALA A 41 -8.33 -11.82 -11.27
N GLU A 42 -7.09 -11.93 -10.80
CA GLU A 42 -6.66 -12.96 -9.86
C GLU A 42 -7.34 -12.81 -8.49
N LEU A 43 -7.38 -11.59 -7.95
CA LEU A 43 -8.11 -11.32 -6.70
C LEU A 43 -9.59 -11.66 -6.82
N ALA A 44 -10.22 -11.34 -7.95
CA ALA A 44 -11.61 -11.70 -8.21
C ALA A 44 -11.82 -13.20 -8.31
N ALA A 45 -10.93 -13.92 -9.00
CA ALA A 45 -10.98 -15.37 -9.13
C ALA A 45 -10.77 -16.12 -7.81
N LEU A 46 -10.02 -15.50 -6.88
CA LEU A 46 -9.82 -16.02 -5.52
C LEU A 46 -10.92 -15.58 -4.53
N GLY A 47 -11.93 -14.84 -4.97
CA GLY A 47 -13.02 -14.39 -4.11
C GLY A 47 -12.60 -13.37 -3.04
N VAL A 48 -11.47 -12.67 -3.23
CA VAL A 48 -11.01 -11.66 -2.28
C VAL A 48 -11.97 -10.49 -2.21
N GLU A 49 -12.53 -10.24 -1.03
CA GLU A 49 -13.33 -9.04 -0.77
C GLU A 49 -12.44 -7.79 -0.80
N ARG A 50 -12.95 -6.71 -1.39
CA ARG A 50 -12.19 -5.47 -1.57
C ARG A 50 -13.02 -4.28 -1.09
N VAL A 51 -12.53 -3.57 -0.09
CA VAL A 51 -13.22 -2.43 0.51
C VAL A 51 -12.32 -1.19 0.46
N SER A 52 -12.75 -0.16 -0.24
CA SER A 52 -12.06 1.13 -0.37
C SER A 52 -12.65 2.19 0.55
N GLY A 53 -11.91 3.26 0.82
CA GLY A 53 -12.38 4.39 1.62
C GLY A 53 -12.50 4.08 3.11
N VAL A 54 -11.76 3.09 3.60
CA VAL A 54 -11.81 2.60 4.98
C VAL A 54 -11.06 3.54 5.92
N THR A 55 -11.63 3.78 7.09
CA THR A 55 -10.92 4.31 8.26
C THR A 55 -10.68 3.16 9.24
N TYR A 56 -9.45 2.99 9.69
CA TYR A 56 -9.10 2.00 10.70
C TYR A 56 -9.27 2.66 12.08
N ASP A 57 -10.14 2.12 12.91
CA ASP A 57 -10.47 2.71 14.19
C ASP A 57 -9.61 2.09 15.30
N ARG A 58 -9.65 0.77 15.43
CA ARG A 58 -8.86 0.03 16.43
C ARG A 58 -8.81 -1.46 16.12
N LEU A 59 -7.84 -2.15 16.70
CA LEU A 59 -7.78 -3.61 16.78
C LEU A 59 -7.99 -4.03 18.22
N SER A 60 -8.88 -4.98 18.49
CA SER A 60 -9.23 -5.47 19.80
C SER A 60 -9.48 -6.99 19.77
N ALA A 61 -9.76 -7.58 20.92
CA ALA A 61 -9.97 -9.04 21.02
C ALA A 61 -11.17 -9.55 20.21
N ASP A 62 -12.15 -8.68 19.95
CA ASP A 62 -13.34 -8.97 19.14
C ASP A 62 -13.14 -8.71 17.64
N GLY A 63 -11.98 -8.19 17.22
CA GLY A 63 -11.63 -8.04 15.82
C GLY A 63 -11.09 -6.67 15.43
N LEU A 64 -11.04 -6.42 14.13
CA LEU A 64 -10.66 -5.16 13.52
C LEU A 64 -11.89 -4.26 13.35
N HIS A 65 -11.87 -3.13 14.06
CA HIS A 65 -12.92 -2.10 13.94
C HIS A 65 -12.56 -1.12 12.82
N ILE A 66 -13.48 -0.95 11.90
CA ILE A 66 -13.33 -0.07 10.75
C ILE A 66 -14.60 0.73 10.53
N THR A 67 -14.44 1.89 9.93
CA THR A 67 -15.55 2.69 9.40
C THR A 67 -15.43 2.69 7.87
N VAL A 68 -16.51 2.33 7.20
CA VAL A 68 -16.58 2.23 5.74
C VAL A 68 -17.61 3.24 5.18
N PRO A 69 -17.51 3.61 3.90
CA PRO A 69 -18.57 4.37 3.24
C PRO A 69 -19.89 3.60 3.30
N GLY A 70 -21.00 4.32 3.58
CA GLY A 70 -22.35 3.81 3.48
C GLY A 70 -22.88 3.90 2.05
N ASP A 71 -24.20 3.71 1.92
CA ASP A 71 -24.90 3.81 0.62
C ASP A 71 -25.00 5.25 0.14
N ASP A 72 -25.06 6.21 1.07
CA ASP A 72 -24.98 7.64 0.78
C ASP A 72 -23.53 8.14 0.87
N PRO A 73 -23.08 9.08 0.02
CA PRO A 73 -21.69 9.61 0.02
C PRO A 73 -21.24 10.18 1.36
N ASP A 74 -22.18 10.72 2.15
CA ASP A 74 -21.92 11.31 3.47
C ASP A 74 -22.14 10.34 4.63
N ASP A 75 -22.64 9.13 4.34
CA ASP A 75 -22.90 8.12 5.36
C ASP A 75 -21.64 7.28 5.65
N ARG A 76 -21.44 6.98 6.92
CA ARG A 76 -20.29 6.19 7.39
C ARG A 76 -20.79 5.08 8.32
N VAL A 77 -20.45 3.85 7.99
CA VAL A 77 -20.90 2.67 8.72
C VAL A 77 -19.75 2.03 9.47
N SER A 78 -19.88 1.88 10.79
CA SER A 78 -18.93 1.12 11.59
C SER A 78 -19.15 -0.38 11.41
N ARG A 79 -18.06 -1.11 11.20
CA ARG A 79 -18.05 -2.58 11.10
C ARG A 79 -16.98 -3.16 12.00
N VAL A 80 -17.24 -4.34 12.54
CA VAL A 80 -16.23 -5.17 13.22
C VAL A 80 -16.02 -6.40 12.36
N GLY A 81 -14.79 -6.56 11.88
CA GLY A 81 -14.38 -7.77 11.15
C GLY A 81 -13.81 -8.79 12.12
N GLU A 82 -14.48 -9.93 12.28
CA GLU A 82 -13.88 -11.08 12.96
C GLU A 82 -12.73 -11.60 12.10
N VAL A 83 -11.49 -11.38 12.56
CA VAL A 83 -10.28 -11.77 11.81
C VAL A 83 -9.35 -12.56 12.71
N THR A 84 -8.70 -13.57 12.14
CA THR A 84 -7.64 -14.34 12.83
C THR A 84 -6.29 -13.66 12.69
N ASP A 85 -6.05 -12.97 11.58
CA ASP A 85 -4.79 -12.35 11.24
C ASP A 85 -5.02 -10.99 10.58
N VAL A 86 -4.19 -10.00 10.93
CA VAL A 86 -4.16 -8.70 10.25
C VAL A 86 -2.77 -8.47 9.69
N VAL A 87 -2.68 -8.32 8.37
CA VAL A 87 -1.41 -8.00 7.69
C VAL A 87 -1.41 -6.51 7.35
N VAL A 88 -0.48 -5.77 7.95
CA VAL A 88 -0.36 -4.32 7.75
C VAL A 88 0.59 -4.02 6.61
N CYS A 89 0.03 -3.48 5.51
CA CYS A 89 0.77 -3.02 4.33
C CYS A 89 0.48 -1.52 4.08
N ALA A 90 0.50 -0.72 5.14
CA ALA A 90 -0.05 0.65 5.16
C ALA A 90 0.94 1.75 4.71
N GLY A 91 1.98 1.39 3.97
CA GLY A 91 2.97 2.33 3.46
C GLY A 91 4.34 2.15 4.08
N GLN A 92 5.21 3.11 3.84
CA GLN A 92 6.61 3.12 4.30
C GLN A 92 6.94 4.50 4.87
N GLU A 93 7.82 4.53 5.85
CA GLU A 93 8.37 5.74 6.42
C GLU A 93 9.86 5.87 6.06
N PRO A 94 10.36 7.10 5.82
CA PRO A 94 11.77 7.32 5.57
C PRO A 94 12.63 6.93 6.78
N VAL A 95 13.72 6.19 6.55
CA VAL A 95 14.72 5.90 7.57
C VAL A 95 15.93 6.80 7.34
N ALA A 96 15.92 7.98 7.95
CA ALA A 96 16.92 9.03 7.79
C ALA A 96 17.78 9.25 9.05
N GLY A 97 17.74 8.34 10.04
CA GLY A 97 18.44 8.49 11.33
C GLY A 97 19.94 8.72 11.16
N LEU A 98 20.61 8.01 10.24
CA LEU A 98 22.03 8.18 9.96
C LEU A 98 22.41 9.61 9.53
N ALA A 99 21.55 10.28 8.75
CA ALA A 99 21.80 11.67 8.37
C ALA A 99 21.80 12.60 9.59
N GLY A 100 20.84 12.41 10.50
CA GLY A 100 20.80 13.11 11.77
C GLY A 100 22.03 12.87 12.64
N ASP A 101 22.47 11.63 12.74
CA ASP A 101 23.66 11.23 13.51
C ASP A 101 24.95 11.86 12.95
N LEU A 102 25.10 11.91 11.62
CA LEU A 102 26.23 12.55 10.96
C LEU A 102 26.26 14.07 11.24
N LEU A 103 25.12 14.75 11.13
CA LEU A 103 25.03 16.16 11.46
C LEU A 103 25.35 16.44 12.94
N ALA A 104 24.87 15.60 13.83
CA ALA A 104 25.18 15.66 15.26
C ALA A 104 26.67 15.41 15.56
N ALA A 105 27.33 14.58 14.75
CA ALA A 105 28.77 14.33 14.83
C ALA A 105 29.64 15.45 14.22
N GLY A 106 29.01 16.53 13.70
CA GLY A 106 29.71 17.72 13.22
C GLY A 106 30.04 17.68 11.71
N TYR A 107 29.49 16.74 10.95
CA TYR A 107 29.61 16.79 9.49
C TYR A 107 28.82 17.99 8.95
N PRO A 108 29.37 18.73 7.99
CA PRO A 108 28.69 19.91 7.43
C PRO A 108 27.45 19.46 6.62
N ALA A 109 26.38 20.25 6.72
CA ALA A 109 25.10 19.89 6.10
C ALA A 109 25.20 19.71 4.57
N GLU A 110 26.09 20.45 3.93
CA GLU A 110 26.37 20.33 2.48
C GLU A 110 27.06 19.02 2.10
N ALA A 111 27.68 18.32 3.04
CA ALA A 111 28.31 17.01 2.82
C ALA A 111 27.37 15.84 3.08
N VAL A 112 26.19 16.08 3.65
CA VAL A 112 25.21 15.03 3.98
C VAL A 112 23.97 15.20 3.11
N ARG A 113 23.71 14.23 2.25
CA ARG A 113 22.49 14.22 1.42
C ARG A 113 21.72 12.91 1.61
N THR A 114 20.43 13.03 1.84
CA THR A 114 19.52 11.90 1.81
C THR A 114 18.94 11.74 0.42
N VAL A 115 18.82 10.51 -0.06
CA VAL A 115 18.28 10.19 -1.39
C VAL A 115 17.37 8.95 -1.31
N GLY A 116 16.49 8.80 -2.30
CA GLY A 116 15.61 7.65 -2.41
C GLY A 116 14.69 7.49 -1.20
N GLY A 117 14.60 6.30 -0.63
CA GLY A 117 13.72 5.97 0.50
C GLY A 117 14.06 6.67 1.82
N ALA A 118 15.30 7.14 1.99
CA ALA A 118 15.70 7.93 3.17
C ALA A 118 15.20 9.38 3.09
N GLU A 119 14.95 9.90 1.88
CA GLU A 119 14.37 11.22 1.64
C GLU A 119 12.84 11.15 1.65
N ASP A 120 12.28 10.26 0.82
CA ASP A 120 10.84 10.04 0.72
C ASP A 120 10.55 8.58 0.36
N ALA A 121 10.00 7.85 1.31
CA ALA A 121 9.68 6.43 1.13
C ALA A 121 8.34 6.18 0.41
N ARG A 122 7.49 7.19 0.23
CA ARG A 122 6.15 7.04 -0.39
C ARG A 122 6.26 6.62 -1.84
N GLU A 123 5.61 5.54 -2.21
CA GLU A 123 5.54 5.03 -3.60
C GLU A 123 6.92 4.97 -4.29
N LEU A 124 7.97 4.61 -3.54
CA LEU A 124 9.34 4.53 -4.04
C LEU A 124 9.47 3.39 -5.05
N ASP A 125 9.96 3.71 -6.24
CA ASP A 125 10.40 2.74 -7.24
C ASP A 125 11.89 2.95 -7.60
N ALA A 126 12.43 2.01 -8.36
CA ALA A 126 13.84 2.05 -8.77
C ALA A 126 14.16 3.30 -9.61
N TYR A 127 13.24 3.74 -10.45
CA TYR A 127 13.44 4.93 -11.29
C TYR A 127 13.59 6.20 -10.43
N ARG A 128 12.69 6.40 -9.49
CA ARG A 128 12.72 7.57 -8.59
C ARG A 128 13.96 7.57 -7.69
N ALA A 129 14.38 6.38 -7.21
CA ALA A 129 15.58 6.25 -6.40
C ALA A 129 16.86 6.59 -7.18
N MET A 130 16.98 6.10 -8.42
CA MET A 130 18.11 6.40 -9.30
C MET A 130 18.16 7.88 -9.70
N ASP A 131 17.02 8.46 -10.05
CA ASP A 131 16.91 9.87 -10.43
C ASP A 131 17.31 10.79 -9.26
N ALA A 132 16.88 10.49 -8.03
CA ALA A 132 17.29 11.20 -6.84
C ALA A 132 18.81 11.11 -6.60
N ALA A 133 19.41 9.93 -6.79
CA ALA A 133 20.85 9.74 -6.64
C ALA A 133 21.65 10.51 -7.70
N VAL A 134 21.21 10.48 -8.97
CA VAL A 134 21.86 11.25 -10.04
C VAL A 134 21.80 12.75 -9.75
N ARG A 135 20.66 13.28 -9.35
CA ARG A 135 20.53 14.71 -8.99
C ARG A 135 21.43 15.10 -7.82
N ALA A 136 21.58 14.23 -6.83
CA ALA A 136 22.41 14.51 -5.67
C ALA A 136 23.91 14.67 -6.00
N VAL A 137 24.42 14.01 -7.07
CA VAL A 137 25.83 14.09 -7.47
C VAL A 137 26.09 15.07 -8.61
N SER A 138 25.04 15.57 -9.28
CA SER A 138 25.15 16.47 -10.43
C SER A 138 24.98 17.96 -10.05
N GLY A 139 24.59 18.27 -8.85
CA GLY A 139 24.40 19.62 -8.31
C GLY A 139 25.40 19.91 -7.23
#